data_8f213495bf42f58d2f235853c0eca3dd
#
_entry.id   8f213495bf42f58d2f235853c0eca3dd
#
_cell.length_a   1.000
_cell.length_b   1.000
_cell.length_c   1.000
_cell.angle_alpha   90.00
_cell.angle_beta   90.00
_cell.angle_gamma   90.00
#
_symmetry.space_group_name_H-M   'P 1'
#
loop_
_entity.id
_entity.type
_entity.pdbx_description
1 polymer ?
#
loop_
_entity_poly.entity_id
_entity_poly.type
_entity_poly.pdbx_seq_one_letter_code
_entity_poly.pdbx_strand_id
1 'polypeptide(L)'
;KKKYLIIDLTNRNFFKKDKNSHKVSIGQFGKIVSILKDNNCKKVLFAGKVNKPKFSKIKLDLKGIYYISKIIRKSKIGDAAILKEIINIFKKEGIKTINSTFFTPELNFSRGNYTKHKPDNDDKIDIKNAIKFLNKSKPYSYIQAAVGRNNSVILEKRKGTQNMLRRIKKNKNKNNGVLVKFPKKKQDKRLDLPTVGLNTLKQCKTAGLKGIVLKHKNNIFLDKIEAINYANKNKMFILVKWKKLFHFWLSF
;
A
#
# COMPACT_ATOMS: atom_id res chain seq x y z
N LYS A 1 -26.73 -5.18 -10.49
CA LYS A 1 -25.87 -5.53 -9.33
C LYS A 1 -24.71 -6.39 -9.83
N LYS A 2 -23.44 -6.00 -9.53
CA LYS A 2 -22.29 -6.86 -9.84
C LYS A 2 -22.33 -8.08 -8.91
N LYS A 3 -22.26 -9.30 -9.47
CA LYS A 3 -22.10 -10.52 -8.67
C LYS A 3 -20.70 -10.51 -8.05
N TYR A 4 -20.59 -10.75 -6.75
CA TYR A 4 -19.33 -10.84 -6.01
C TYR A 4 -19.35 -12.04 -5.06
N LEU A 5 -18.18 -12.52 -4.71
CA LEU A 5 -17.94 -13.55 -3.72
C LEU A 5 -16.82 -13.09 -2.78
N ILE A 6 -16.96 -13.33 -1.50
CA ILE A 6 -15.96 -13.01 -0.49
C ILE A 6 -15.35 -14.29 0.04
N ILE A 7 -14.03 -14.42 -0.04
CA ILE A 7 -13.26 -15.42 0.68
C ILE A 7 -12.61 -14.73 1.91
N ASP A 8 -13.21 -14.94 3.08
CA ASP A 8 -12.68 -14.37 4.32
C ASP A 8 -11.59 -15.29 4.90
N LEU A 9 -10.35 -14.78 4.84
CA LEU A 9 -9.15 -15.42 5.38
C LEU A 9 -8.81 -14.94 6.80
N THR A 10 -9.62 -14.05 7.37
CA THR A 10 -9.36 -13.47 8.69
C THR A 10 -9.97 -14.31 9.81
N ASN A 11 -9.44 -14.14 11.03
CA ASN A 11 -10.07 -14.74 12.22
C ASN A 11 -11.26 -13.89 12.75
N ARG A 12 -11.58 -12.78 12.06
CA ARG A 12 -12.65 -11.87 12.43
C ARG A 12 -13.90 -12.21 11.64
N ASN A 13 -15.07 -12.05 12.24
CA ASN A 13 -16.35 -12.39 11.62
C ASN A 13 -17.01 -11.19 10.92
N PHE A 14 -16.23 -10.34 10.24
CA PHE A 14 -16.76 -9.14 9.59
C PHE A 14 -17.83 -9.43 8.54
N PHE A 15 -17.70 -10.55 7.83
CA PHE A 15 -18.57 -10.89 6.71
C PHE A 15 -19.54 -12.04 7.05
N LYS A 16 -19.73 -12.38 8.33
CA LYS A 16 -20.57 -13.52 8.75
C LYS A 16 -22.03 -13.40 8.26
N LYS A 17 -22.52 -12.18 8.13
CA LYS A 17 -23.92 -11.92 7.68
C LYS A 17 -24.05 -11.80 6.16
N ASP A 18 -22.96 -11.79 5.39
CA ASP A 18 -23.00 -11.71 3.94
C ASP A 18 -23.14 -13.10 3.34
N LYS A 19 -24.26 -13.33 2.65
CA LYS A 19 -24.59 -14.63 2.02
C LYS A 19 -23.55 -15.08 0.97
N ASN A 20 -22.80 -14.15 0.40
CA ASN A 20 -21.75 -14.43 -0.58
C ASN A 20 -20.36 -14.60 0.08
N SER A 21 -20.30 -14.74 1.40
CA SER A 21 -19.04 -14.87 2.13
C SER A 21 -18.78 -16.31 2.55
N HIS A 22 -17.56 -16.78 2.25
CA HIS A 22 -17.05 -18.08 2.67
C HIS A 22 -15.83 -17.89 3.55
N LYS A 23 -15.88 -18.40 4.77
CA LYS A 23 -14.76 -18.42 5.68
C LYS A 23 -13.87 -19.61 5.37
N VAL A 24 -12.60 -19.34 5.06
CA VAL A 24 -11.63 -20.37 4.68
C VAL A 24 -10.28 -20.12 5.37
N SER A 25 -9.61 -21.18 5.79
CA SER A 25 -8.25 -21.05 6.32
C SER A 25 -7.26 -20.74 5.19
N ILE A 26 -6.26 -19.87 5.45
CA ILE A 26 -5.28 -19.42 4.45
C ILE A 26 -4.50 -20.57 3.80
N GLY A 27 -4.39 -21.73 4.45
CA GLY A 27 -3.71 -22.90 3.92
C GLY A 27 -4.60 -23.84 3.08
N GLN A 28 -5.90 -23.64 3.09
CA GLN A 28 -6.86 -24.46 2.35
C GLN A 28 -7.02 -23.92 0.92
N PHE A 29 -5.92 -23.96 0.16
CA PHE A 29 -5.88 -23.35 -1.15
C PHE A 29 -6.76 -24.07 -2.17
N GLY A 30 -6.90 -25.38 -2.07
CA GLY A 30 -7.81 -26.17 -2.91
C GLY A 30 -9.26 -25.76 -2.69
N LYS A 31 -9.67 -25.61 -1.42
CA LYS A 31 -11.01 -25.14 -1.07
C LYS A 31 -11.29 -23.74 -1.61
N ILE A 32 -10.31 -22.82 -1.53
CA ILE A 32 -10.44 -21.48 -2.10
C ILE A 32 -10.67 -21.56 -3.61
N VAL A 33 -9.86 -22.34 -4.32
CA VAL A 33 -9.95 -22.49 -5.79
C VAL A 33 -11.29 -23.16 -6.18
N SER A 34 -11.72 -24.20 -5.46
CA SER A 34 -13.01 -24.86 -5.71
C SER A 34 -14.15 -23.86 -5.58
N ILE A 35 -14.27 -23.17 -4.44
CA ILE A 35 -15.32 -22.16 -4.23
C ILE A 35 -15.36 -21.13 -5.37
N LEU A 36 -14.19 -20.65 -5.81
CA LEU A 36 -14.11 -19.67 -6.90
C LEU A 36 -14.58 -20.26 -8.24
N LYS A 37 -14.20 -21.49 -8.57
CA LYS A 37 -14.59 -22.18 -9.80
C LYS A 37 -16.07 -22.56 -9.82
N ASP A 38 -16.60 -23.11 -8.75
CA ASP A 38 -18.00 -23.51 -8.59
C ASP A 38 -18.95 -22.30 -8.72
N ASN A 39 -18.46 -21.10 -8.35
CA ASN A 39 -19.17 -19.84 -8.53
C ASN A 39 -18.79 -19.09 -9.82
N ASN A 40 -18.12 -19.72 -10.79
CA ASN A 40 -17.70 -19.13 -12.05
C ASN A 40 -16.85 -17.85 -11.91
N CYS A 41 -16.09 -17.71 -10.81
CA CYS A 41 -15.25 -16.55 -10.54
C CYS A 41 -13.93 -16.62 -11.32
N LYS A 42 -13.86 -15.96 -12.47
CA LYS A 42 -12.65 -15.88 -13.30
C LYS A 42 -11.64 -14.80 -12.87
N LYS A 43 -12.03 -13.95 -11.94
CA LYS A 43 -11.20 -12.81 -11.45
C LYS A 43 -11.18 -12.80 -9.94
N VAL A 44 -10.01 -12.50 -9.37
CA VAL A 44 -9.81 -12.30 -7.93
C VAL A 44 -9.10 -10.99 -7.67
N LEU A 45 -9.52 -10.28 -6.62
CA LEU A 45 -8.78 -9.14 -6.07
C LEU A 45 -8.46 -9.41 -4.59
N PHE A 46 -7.37 -8.84 -4.13
CA PHE A 46 -6.94 -8.94 -2.74
C PHE A 46 -7.21 -7.61 -2.04
N ALA A 47 -7.89 -7.66 -0.91
CA ALA A 47 -8.20 -6.49 -0.09
C ALA A 47 -7.90 -6.78 1.39
N GLY A 48 -7.50 -5.74 2.12
CA GLY A 48 -7.22 -5.84 3.55
C GLY A 48 -5.81 -6.33 3.88
N LYS A 49 -5.60 -6.62 5.16
CA LYS A 49 -4.33 -7.09 5.71
C LYS A 49 -4.47 -8.51 6.22
N VAL A 50 -3.62 -9.39 5.76
CA VAL A 50 -3.48 -10.75 6.30
C VAL A 50 -2.17 -10.82 7.09
N ASN A 51 -2.26 -11.25 8.35
CA ASN A 51 -1.06 -11.50 9.14
C ASN A 51 -0.36 -12.75 8.63
N LYS A 52 0.97 -12.70 8.48
CA LYS A 52 1.76 -13.85 8.10
C LYS A 52 1.57 -14.97 9.14
N PRO A 53 1.00 -16.09 8.78
CA PRO A 53 0.79 -17.18 9.72
C PRO A 53 2.10 -17.90 10.03
N LYS A 54 2.19 -18.54 11.18
CA LYS A 54 3.24 -19.52 11.46
C LYS A 54 2.99 -20.75 10.61
N PHE A 55 3.91 -21.09 9.71
CA PHE A 55 3.73 -22.21 8.76
C PHE A 55 3.42 -23.55 9.43
N SER A 56 3.97 -23.79 10.62
CA SER A 56 3.70 -24.99 11.44
C SER A 56 2.26 -25.10 11.97
N LYS A 57 1.49 -24.00 11.96
CA LYS A 57 0.10 -23.95 12.46
C LYS A 57 -0.95 -23.81 11.36
N ILE A 58 -0.56 -23.90 10.10
CA ILE A 58 -1.47 -23.75 8.97
C ILE A 58 -2.16 -25.08 8.71
N LYS A 59 -3.50 -25.07 8.73
CA LYS A 59 -4.29 -26.21 8.23
C LYS A 59 -4.22 -26.21 6.70
N LEU A 60 -3.63 -27.26 6.13
CA LEU A 60 -3.44 -27.40 4.68
C LEU A 60 -4.47 -28.41 4.13
N ASP A 61 -4.96 -28.18 2.91
CA ASP A 61 -5.56 -29.17 2.06
C ASP A 61 -4.54 -29.72 1.04
N LEU A 62 -4.92 -30.69 0.20
CA LEU A 62 -4.01 -31.32 -0.77
C LEU A 62 -3.31 -30.31 -1.69
N LYS A 63 -4.04 -29.31 -2.21
CA LYS A 63 -3.42 -28.24 -3.01
C LYS A 63 -2.55 -27.32 -2.17
N GLY A 64 -2.94 -27.07 -0.92
CA GLY A 64 -2.14 -26.33 0.06
C GLY A 64 -0.80 -27.03 0.31
N ILE A 65 -0.79 -28.34 0.50
CA ILE A 65 0.43 -29.16 0.64
C ILE A 65 1.30 -29.03 -0.61
N TYR A 66 0.72 -29.15 -1.81
CA TYR A 66 1.46 -29.03 -3.07
C TYR A 66 2.12 -27.65 -3.24
N TYR A 67 1.44 -26.56 -2.86
CA TYR A 67 1.97 -25.21 -3.06
C TYR A 67 2.80 -24.68 -1.89
N ILE A 68 2.69 -25.24 -0.68
CA ILE A 68 3.31 -24.67 0.53
C ILE A 68 4.84 -24.61 0.43
N SER A 69 5.49 -25.59 -0.17
CA SER A 69 6.93 -25.62 -0.35
C SER A 69 7.44 -24.42 -1.18
N LYS A 70 6.68 -24.02 -2.20
CA LYS A 70 6.99 -22.83 -3.05
C LYS A 70 6.81 -21.55 -2.24
N ILE A 71 5.74 -21.45 -1.46
CA ILE A 71 5.45 -20.29 -0.60
C ILE A 71 6.51 -20.14 0.47
N ILE A 72 6.94 -21.23 1.13
CA ILE A 72 8.00 -21.20 2.14
C ILE A 72 9.31 -20.70 1.53
N ARG A 73 9.73 -21.20 0.36
CA ARG A 73 10.93 -20.70 -0.35
C ARG A 73 10.84 -19.20 -0.63
N LYS A 74 9.69 -18.72 -1.13
CA LYS A 74 9.48 -17.30 -1.39
C LYS A 74 9.43 -16.46 -0.13
N SER A 75 9.02 -17.03 1.01
CA SER A 75 8.97 -16.33 2.29
C SER A 75 10.35 -15.92 2.81
N LYS A 76 11.40 -16.65 2.44
CA LYS A 76 12.80 -16.30 2.73
C LYS A 76 13.25 -15.03 1.99
N ILE A 77 12.67 -14.75 0.83
CA ILE A 77 12.95 -13.54 0.02
C ILE A 77 12.18 -12.34 0.56
N GLY A 78 10.94 -12.51 0.99
CA GLY A 78 10.09 -11.46 1.56
C GLY A 78 8.63 -11.53 1.09
N ASP A 79 7.79 -10.69 1.71
CA ASP A 79 6.34 -10.73 1.51
C ASP A 79 5.92 -10.45 0.05
N ALA A 80 6.62 -9.57 -0.65
CA ALA A 80 6.35 -9.31 -2.07
C ALA A 80 6.58 -10.56 -2.95
N ALA A 81 7.53 -11.40 -2.60
CA ALA A 81 7.80 -12.65 -3.32
C ALA A 81 6.71 -13.70 -3.05
N ILE A 82 6.20 -13.77 -1.82
CA ILE A 82 5.05 -14.61 -1.45
C ILE A 82 3.83 -14.20 -2.29
N LEU A 83 3.50 -12.91 -2.28
CA LEU A 83 2.34 -12.39 -2.99
C LEU A 83 2.43 -12.65 -4.49
N LYS A 84 3.60 -12.50 -5.09
CA LYS A 84 3.83 -12.82 -6.51
C LYS A 84 3.62 -14.31 -6.78
N GLU A 85 4.06 -15.20 -5.88
CA GLU A 85 3.82 -16.64 -6.03
C GLU A 85 2.33 -16.99 -5.93
N ILE A 86 1.59 -16.36 -5.02
CA ILE A 86 0.14 -16.54 -4.91
C ILE A 86 -0.56 -16.13 -6.22
N ILE A 87 -0.15 -15.00 -6.87
CA ILE A 87 -0.67 -14.62 -8.19
C ILE A 87 -0.39 -15.72 -9.23
N ASN A 88 0.83 -16.25 -9.23
CA ASN A 88 1.22 -17.29 -10.18
C ASN A 88 0.39 -18.57 -9.98
N ILE A 89 0.08 -18.91 -8.74
CA ILE A 89 -0.76 -20.06 -8.42
C ILE A 89 -2.19 -19.84 -8.94
N PHE A 90 -2.82 -18.68 -8.66
CA PHE A 90 -4.13 -18.34 -9.22
C PHE A 90 -4.15 -18.34 -10.74
N LYS A 91 -3.10 -17.81 -11.38
CA LYS A 91 -2.95 -17.85 -12.85
C LYS A 91 -2.94 -19.27 -13.38
N LYS A 92 -2.24 -20.22 -12.73
CA LYS A 92 -2.22 -21.63 -13.10
C LYS A 92 -3.58 -22.29 -12.95
N GLU A 93 -4.37 -21.85 -11.99
CA GLU A 93 -5.75 -22.31 -11.79
C GLU A 93 -6.77 -21.64 -12.73
N GLY A 94 -6.31 -20.81 -13.68
CA GLY A 94 -7.18 -20.09 -14.63
C GLY A 94 -7.85 -18.85 -14.07
N ILE A 95 -7.43 -18.38 -12.89
CA ILE A 95 -8.05 -17.24 -12.20
C ILE A 95 -7.15 -16.01 -12.34
N LYS A 96 -7.67 -14.94 -12.95
CA LYS A 96 -6.92 -13.69 -13.17
C LYS A 96 -6.95 -12.80 -11.93
N THR A 97 -5.78 -12.43 -11.42
CA THR A 97 -5.68 -11.41 -10.37
C THR A 97 -5.80 -10.02 -10.96
N ILE A 98 -6.70 -9.21 -10.42
CA ILE A 98 -6.93 -7.82 -10.82
C ILE A 98 -6.48 -6.86 -9.70
N ASN A 99 -6.33 -5.56 -10.03
CA ASN A 99 -5.94 -4.54 -9.08
C ASN A 99 -7.01 -4.38 -7.98
N SER A 100 -6.59 -4.22 -6.73
CA SER A 100 -7.46 -4.02 -5.57
C SER A 100 -8.38 -2.80 -5.70
N THR A 101 -8.01 -1.80 -6.48
CA THR A 101 -8.80 -0.60 -6.74
C THR A 101 -9.56 -0.63 -8.07
N PHE A 102 -9.65 -1.80 -8.72
CA PHE A 102 -10.32 -1.93 -10.03
C PHE A 102 -11.80 -1.54 -9.97
N PHE A 103 -12.50 -1.90 -8.89
CA PHE A 103 -13.92 -1.57 -8.69
C PHE A 103 -14.14 -0.31 -7.85
N THR A 104 -13.08 0.28 -7.31
CA THR A 104 -13.09 1.45 -6.43
C THR A 104 -12.01 2.45 -6.85
N PRO A 105 -12.05 2.94 -8.12
CA PRO A 105 -11.03 3.86 -8.64
C PRO A 105 -10.98 5.18 -7.85
N GLU A 106 -12.07 5.52 -7.16
CA GLU A 106 -12.17 6.66 -6.25
C GLU A 106 -11.21 6.57 -5.06
N LEU A 107 -10.75 5.37 -4.68
CA LEU A 107 -9.73 5.21 -3.64
C LEU A 107 -8.33 5.64 -4.10
N ASN A 108 -8.13 5.91 -5.39
CA ASN A 108 -6.90 6.48 -5.90
C ASN A 108 -7.00 7.99 -6.01
N PHE A 109 -5.86 8.64 -5.78
CA PHE A 109 -5.71 10.04 -6.14
C PHE A 109 -5.05 10.20 -7.52
N SER A 110 -5.63 11.06 -8.35
CA SER A 110 -5.03 11.56 -9.59
C SER A 110 -3.98 12.63 -9.29
N ARG A 111 -3.27 13.13 -10.32
CA ARG A 111 -2.31 14.23 -10.18
C ARG A 111 -3.03 15.49 -9.69
N GLY A 112 -2.44 16.18 -8.74
CA GLY A 112 -2.96 17.46 -8.24
C GLY A 112 -2.60 17.71 -6.79
N ASN A 113 -2.93 18.88 -6.31
CA ASN A 113 -2.96 19.24 -4.90
C ASN A 113 -4.41 19.19 -4.41
N TYR A 114 -4.66 18.51 -3.32
CA TYR A 114 -6.01 18.21 -2.81
C TYR A 114 -6.40 19.06 -1.60
N THR A 115 -5.54 19.98 -1.20
CA THR A 115 -5.71 20.82 -0.01
C THR A 115 -5.55 22.29 -0.36
N LYS A 116 -6.04 23.18 0.53
CA LYS A 116 -5.85 24.63 0.40
C LYS A 116 -4.36 25.01 0.44
N HIS A 117 -3.59 24.31 1.28
CA HIS A 117 -2.15 24.53 1.41
C HIS A 117 -1.39 23.79 0.31
N LYS A 118 -0.27 24.40 -0.13
CA LYS A 118 0.63 23.88 -1.17
C LYS A 118 2.05 23.83 -0.62
N PRO A 119 2.93 22.96 -1.15
CA PRO A 119 4.35 22.98 -0.78
C PRO A 119 5.03 24.28 -1.19
N ASP A 120 5.79 24.86 -0.28
CA ASP A 120 6.68 25.98 -0.57
C ASP A 120 7.99 25.51 -1.24
N ASN A 121 8.97 26.41 -1.40
CA ASN A 121 10.23 26.09 -2.10
C ASN A 121 11.08 25.09 -1.31
N ASP A 122 11.16 25.23 0.01
CA ASP A 122 11.90 24.29 0.87
C ASP A 122 11.26 22.91 0.82
N ASP A 123 9.92 22.84 0.90
CA ASP A 123 9.17 21.60 0.75
C ASP A 123 9.43 20.94 -0.61
N LYS A 124 9.53 21.71 -1.69
CA LYS A 124 9.82 21.18 -3.04
C LYS A 124 11.21 20.56 -3.13
N ILE A 125 12.21 21.14 -2.46
CA ILE A 125 13.57 20.59 -2.35
C ILE A 125 13.54 19.29 -1.55
N ASP A 126 12.90 19.28 -0.39
CA ASP A 126 12.74 18.09 0.46
C ASP A 126 12.02 16.95 -0.26
N ILE A 127 10.96 17.26 -1.00
CA ILE A 127 10.24 16.31 -1.85
C ILE A 127 11.16 15.73 -2.94
N LYS A 128 11.94 16.58 -3.64
CA LYS A 128 12.87 16.15 -4.69
C LYS A 128 13.91 15.18 -4.13
N ASN A 129 14.50 15.52 -2.99
CA ASN A 129 15.50 14.70 -2.32
C ASN A 129 14.90 13.34 -1.88
N ALA A 130 13.75 13.35 -1.20
CA ALA A 130 13.08 12.13 -0.78
C ALA A 130 12.73 11.21 -1.97
N ILE A 131 12.22 11.76 -3.08
CA ILE A 131 11.94 11.01 -4.31
C ILE A 131 13.22 10.42 -4.90
N LYS A 132 14.32 11.19 -4.95
CA LYS A 132 15.63 10.73 -5.45
C LYS A 132 16.12 9.52 -4.67
N PHE A 133 16.05 9.55 -3.34
CA PHE A 133 16.44 8.42 -2.48
C PHE A 133 15.52 7.20 -2.65
N LEU A 134 14.20 7.38 -2.72
CA LEU A 134 13.27 6.27 -3.01
C LEU A 134 13.54 5.63 -4.38
N ASN A 135 13.88 6.42 -5.38
CA ASN A 135 14.23 5.93 -6.71
C ASN A 135 15.59 5.21 -6.75
N LYS A 136 16.53 5.55 -5.88
CA LYS A 136 17.83 4.86 -5.75
C LYS A 136 17.74 3.57 -4.93
N SER A 137 16.64 3.33 -4.19
CA SER A 137 16.48 2.10 -3.40
C SER A 137 16.66 0.84 -4.25
N LYS A 138 17.31 -0.19 -3.70
CA LYS A 138 17.55 -1.47 -4.37
C LYS A 138 16.21 -2.11 -4.82
N PRO A 139 16.18 -2.83 -5.95
CA PRO A 139 15.05 -3.69 -6.29
C PRO A 139 14.74 -4.65 -5.12
N TYR A 140 13.47 -4.91 -4.87
CA TYR A 140 13.00 -5.71 -3.71
C TYR A 140 13.23 -5.09 -2.32
N SER A 141 13.67 -3.83 -2.25
CA SER A 141 13.70 -3.09 -1.00
C SER A 141 12.29 -3.04 -0.36
N TYR A 142 12.24 -3.12 0.96
CA TYR A 142 11.01 -2.88 1.73
C TYR A 142 10.62 -1.41 1.79
N ILE A 143 11.50 -0.50 1.35
CA ILE A 143 11.34 0.96 1.47
C ILE A 143 10.29 1.44 0.48
N GLN A 144 9.23 2.06 0.98
CA GLN A 144 8.19 2.73 0.21
C GLN A 144 7.90 4.14 0.71
N ALA A 145 8.55 4.57 1.81
CA ALA A 145 8.37 5.90 2.38
C ALA A 145 9.71 6.52 2.76
N ALA A 146 9.78 7.83 2.59
CA ALA A 146 10.88 8.67 3.02
C ALA A 146 10.33 9.99 3.56
N VAL A 147 11.00 10.58 4.55
CA VAL A 147 10.73 11.94 4.99
C VAL A 147 11.90 12.80 4.54
N GLY A 148 11.63 13.80 3.69
CA GLY A 148 12.54 14.91 3.40
C GLY A 148 12.34 15.99 4.45
N ARG A 149 13.43 16.51 5.02
CA ARG A 149 13.41 17.60 6.00
C ARG A 149 14.77 18.32 6.04
N ASN A 150 14.76 19.63 5.81
CA ASN A 150 15.99 20.46 5.84
C ASN A 150 17.10 19.85 4.96
N ASN A 151 16.83 19.55 3.73
CA ASN A 151 17.73 18.88 2.76
C ASN A 151 18.18 17.45 3.15
N SER A 152 17.77 16.94 4.31
CA SER A 152 18.07 15.57 4.76
C SER A 152 16.95 14.62 4.42
N VAL A 153 17.24 13.30 4.33
CA VAL A 153 16.25 12.27 4.02
C VAL A 153 16.32 11.14 5.02
N ILE A 154 15.19 10.88 5.66
CA ILE A 154 15.00 9.76 6.58
C ILE A 154 14.22 8.67 5.84
N LEU A 155 14.81 7.48 5.71
CA LEU A 155 14.18 6.35 5.02
C LEU A 155 13.43 5.43 5.97
N GLU A 156 12.35 4.87 5.47
CA GLU A 156 11.61 3.81 6.15
C GLU A 156 12.52 2.61 6.42
N LYS A 157 12.39 2.02 7.61
CA LYS A 157 13.04 0.75 7.99
C LYS A 157 12.01 -0.39 7.98
N ARG A 158 12.44 -1.63 8.23
CA ARG A 158 11.58 -2.85 8.23
C ARG A 158 10.32 -2.73 9.10
N LYS A 159 10.34 -1.91 10.15
CA LYS A 159 9.18 -1.67 11.04
C LYS A 159 8.11 -0.74 10.44
N GLY A 160 8.28 -0.28 9.19
CA GLY A 160 7.30 0.46 8.40
C GLY A 160 7.19 1.95 8.69
N THR A 161 6.35 2.63 7.91
CA THR A 161 6.15 4.09 7.91
C THR A 161 5.76 4.61 9.30
N GLN A 162 4.83 3.94 9.99
CA GLN A 162 4.36 4.38 11.31
C GLN A 162 5.51 4.45 12.32
N ASN A 163 6.39 3.44 12.35
CA ASN A 163 7.54 3.42 13.23
C ASN A 163 8.57 4.50 12.87
N MET A 164 8.75 4.77 11.57
CA MET A 164 9.58 5.89 11.11
C MET A 164 9.04 7.22 11.64
N LEU A 165 7.75 7.51 11.45
CA LEU A 165 7.13 8.75 11.88
C LEU A 165 7.19 8.96 13.40
N ARG A 166 6.99 7.90 14.20
CA ARG A 166 7.11 7.97 15.67
C ARG A 166 8.51 8.37 16.16
N ARG A 167 9.54 8.07 15.38
CA ARG A 167 10.95 8.38 15.74
C ARG A 167 11.38 9.78 15.32
N ILE A 168 10.61 10.44 14.47
CA ILE A 168 10.92 11.79 14.02
C ILE A 168 10.52 12.75 15.13
N LYS A 169 11.51 13.45 15.68
CA LYS A 169 11.27 14.50 16.68
C LYS A 169 10.64 15.71 16.01
N LYS A 170 9.54 16.21 16.58
CA LYS A 170 8.96 17.48 16.15
C LYS A 170 9.93 18.61 16.44
N ASN A 171 10.13 19.52 15.46
CA ASN A 171 10.83 20.75 15.73
C ASN A 171 9.94 21.65 16.62
N LYS A 172 10.49 22.20 17.70
CA LYS A 172 9.73 23.02 18.65
C LYS A 172 9.17 24.30 18.01
N ASN A 173 9.93 24.89 17.09
CA ASN A 173 9.64 26.24 16.58
C ASN A 173 8.86 26.26 15.26
N LYS A 174 8.90 25.21 14.44
CA LYS A 174 8.27 25.21 13.11
C LYS A 174 7.98 23.78 12.62
N ASN A 175 6.77 23.58 12.07
CA ASN A 175 6.52 22.36 11.30
C ASN A 175 7.35 22.41 10.01
N ASN A 176 8.09 21.36 9.72
CA ASN A 176 8.89 21.23 8.51
C ASN A 176 9.03 19.77 8.06
N GLY A 177 9.34 19.59 6.79
CA GLY A 177 9.51 18.29 6.18
C GLY A 177 8.23 17.66 5.66
N VAL A 178 8.40 16.69 4.78
CA VAL A 178 7.34 16.11 3.96
C VAL A 178 7.48 14.59 3.93
N LEU A 179 6.40 13.87 4.15
CA LEU A 179 6.35 12.44 3.91
C LEU A 179 6.13 12.17 2.41
N VAL A 180 7.06 11.47 1.77
CA VAL A 180 6.88 10.92 0.41
C VAL A 180 6.62 9.43 0.52
N LYS A 181 5.47 8.95 -0.02
CA LYS A 181 5.11 7.54 0.01
C LYS A 181 4.76 7.04 -1.38
N PHE A 182 5.66 6.21 -1.94
CA PHE A 182 5.59 5.68 -3.31
C PHE A 182 5.61 4.15 -3.27
N PRO A 183 5.06 3.45 -4.28
CA PRO A 183 5.22 2.01 -4.41
C PRO A 183 6.69 1.61 -4.45
N LYS A 184 7.02 0.47 -3.87
CA LYS A 184 8.35 -0.16 -4.03
C LYS A 184 8.64 -0.42 -5.51
N LYS A 185 9.92 -0.39 -5.91
CA LYS A 185 10.31 -0.46 -7.34
C LYS A 185 9.74 -1.65 -8.12
N LYS A 186 9.74 -2.83 -7.54
CA LYS A 186 9.25 -4.07 -8.18
C LYS A 186 7.98 -4.61 -7.50
N GLN A 187 7.20 -3.73 -6.86
CA GLN A 187 5.95 -4.11 -6.23
C GLN A 187 4.90 -4.46 -7.27
N ASP A 188 4.22 -5.58 -7.07
CA ASP A 188 3.04 -5.90 -7.87
C ASP A 188 1.86 -5.05 -7.40
N LYS A 189 1.50 -4.07 -8.22
CA LYS A 189 0.45 -3.09 -7.90
C LYS A 189 -0.96 -3.70 -7.83
N ARG A 190 -1.11 -4.94 -8.27
CA ARG A 190 -2.40 -5.65 -8.15
C ARG A 190 -2.69 -6.05 -6.70
N LEU A 191 -1.62 -6.24 -5.90
CA LEU A 191 -1.74 -6.78 -4.54
C LEU A 191 -1.46 -5.78 -3.44
N ASP A 192 -0.50 -4.90 -3.67
CA ASP A 192 0.03 -4.06 -2.61
C ASP A 192 0.28 -2.65 -3.15
N LEU A 193 -0.59 -1.73 -2.78
CA LEU A 193 -0.43 -0.30 -3.01
C LEU A 193 -0.15 0.41 -1.69
N PRO A 194 0.69 1.45 -1.68
CA PRO A 194 0.87 2.28 -0.51
C PRO A 194 -0.47 2.83 -0.05
N THR A 195 -0.89 2.41 1.13
CA THR A 195 -2.14 2.90 1.73
C THR A 195 -1.84 4.06 2.66
N VAL A 196 -2.62 5.11 2.52
CA VAL A 196 -2.62 6.31 3.36
C VAL A 196 -4.06 6.70 3.68
N GLY A 197 -4.25 7.55 4.69
CA GLY A 197 -5.56 8.06 5.10
C GLY A 197 -5.42 9.00 6.28
N LEU A 198 -6.53 9.28 6.95
CA LEU A 198 -6.59 10.19 8.09
C LEU A 198 -5.53 9.87 9.17
N ASN A 199 -5.36 8.59 9.51
CA ASN A 199 -4.36 8.19 10.51
C ASN A 199 -2.92 8.52 10.09
N THR A 200 -2.59 8.40 8.79
CA THR A 200 -1.27 8.79 8.29
C THR A 200 -1.04 10.28 8.45
N LEU A 201 -2.04 11.11 8.15
CA LEU A 201 -1.96 12.56 8.34
C LEU A 201 -1.82 12.95 9.82
N LYS A 202 -2.57 12.31 10.72
CA LYS A 202 -2.41 12.51 12.17
C LYS A 202 -0.98 12.21 12.63
N GLN A 203 -0.40 11.10 12.18
CA GLN A 203 0.99 10.74 12.47
C GLN A 203 1.99 11.75 11.90
N CYS A 204 1.77 12.23 10.66
CA CYS A 204 2.58 13.30 10.07
C CYS A 204 2.53 14.59 10.90
N LYS A 205 1.32 14.99 11.34
CA LYS A 205 1.16 16.17 12.20
C LYS A 205 1.90 16.02 13.52
N THR A 206 1.79 14.86 14.18
CA THR A 206 2.53 14.55 15.41
C THR A 206 4.04 14.62 15.20
N ALA A 207 4.54 14.15 14.05
CA ALA A 207 5.95 14.23 13.66
C ALA A 207 6.38 15.66 13.22
N GLY A 208 5.47 16.64 13.18
CA GLY A 208 5.73 18.02 12.77
C GLY A 208 5.95 18.18 11.27
N LEU A 209 5.36 17.31 10.44
CA LEU A 209 5.46 17.42 8.98
C LEU A 209 4.38 18.34 8.40
N LYS A 210 4.72 19.02 7.30
CA LYS A 210 3.85 19.97 6.59
C LYS A 210 2.91 19.30 5.60
N GLY A 211 3.17 18.04 5.19
CA GLY A 211 2.32 17.38 4.23
C GLY A 211 2.80 16.01 3.78
N ILE A 212 2.06 15.46 2.82
CA ILE A 212 2.34 14.17 2.21
C ILE A 212 2.37 14.28 0.68
N VAL A 213 3.23 13.47 0.07
CA VAL A 213 3.34 13.34 -1.39
C VAL A 213 3.13 11.88 -1.79
N LEU A 214 2.22 11.68 -2.74
CA LEU A 214 1.84 10.38 -3.26
C LEU A 214 2.12 10.27 -4.75
N LYS A 215 2.12 9.05 -5.27
CA LYS A 215 2.28 8.79 -6.69
C LYS A 215 0.92 8.62 -7.36
N HIS A 216 0.71 9.29 -8.49
CA HIS A 216 -0.49 9.25 -9.31
C HIS A 216 -0.98 7.81 -9.56
N LYS A 217 -2.25 7.53 -9.25
CA LYS A 217 -2.92 6.23 -9.44
C LYS A 217 -2.14 5.02 -8.87
N ASN A 218 -1.23 5.26 -7.93
CA ASN A 218 -0.41 4.22 -7.31
C ASN A 218 -0.43 4.29 -5.78
N ASN A 219 -1.59 4.56 -5.24
CA ASN A 219 -1.86 4.65 -3.81
C ASN A 219 -3.31 4.23 -3.54
N ILE A 220 -3.60 3.84 -2.32
CA ILE A 220 -4.96 3.72 -1.78
C ILE A 220 -5.11 4.82 -0.75
N PHE A 221 -6.12 5.67 -0.93
CA PHE A 221 -6.41 6.74 0.00
C PHE A 221 -7.75 6.49 0.69
N LEU A 222 -7.68 6.21 1.98
CA LEU A 222 -8.85 5.96 2.82
C LEU A 222 -9.33 7.26 3.45
N ASP A 223 -10.62 7.33 3.77
CA ASP A 223 -11.25 8.45 4.49
C ASP A 223 -10.92 9.80 3.83
N LYS A 224 -11.10 9.88 2.49
CA LYS A 224 -10.64 11.02 1.68
C LYS A 224 -11.13 12.36 2.18
N ILE A 225 -12.43 12.49 2.42
CA ILE A 225 -13.07 13.75 2.81
C ILE A 225 -12.54 14.19 4.17
N GLU A 226 -12.58 13.31 5.15
CA GLU A 226 -12.10 13.57 6.52
C GLU A 226 -10.60 13.89 6.54
N ALA A 227 -9.83 13.18 5.71
CA ALA A 227 -8.39 13.39 5.59
C ALA A 227 -8.05 14.76 4.99
N ILE A 228 -8.76 15.19 3.94
CA ILE A 228 -8.59 16.51 3.31
C ILE A 228 -9.01 17.61 4.30
N ASN A 229 -10.14 17.46 4.97
CA ASN A 229 -10.61 18.40 5.97
C ASN A 229 -9.62 18.54 7.14
N TYR A 230 -9.11 17.40 7.63
CA TYR A 230 -8.08 17.39 8.67
C TYR A 230 -6.80 18.09 8.21
N ALA A 231 -6.34 17.83 6.99
CA ALA A 231 -5.16 18.46 6.43
C ALA A 231 -5.33 19.98 6.32
N ASN A 232 -6.47 20.44 5.81
CA ASN A 232 -6.78 21.87 5.70
C ASN A 232 -6.81 22.55 7.08
N LYS A 233 -7.49 21.96 8.07
CA LYS A 233 -7.55 22.48 9.46
C LYS A 233 -6.16 22.58 10.10
N ASN A 234 -5.25 21.67 9.74
CA ASN A 234 -3.89 21.62 10.32
C ASN A 234 -2.81 22.26 9.43
N LYS A 235 -3.19 23.04 8.43
CA LYS A 235 -2.28 23.72 7.49
C LYS A 235 -1.31 22.73 6.81
N MET A 236 -1.79 21.52 6.49
CA MET A 236 -1.02 20.49 5.79
C MET A 236 -1.43 20.40 4.32
N PHE A 237 -0.52 19.94 3.47
CA PHE A 237 -0.83 19.67 2.08
C PHE A 237 -0.87 18.16 1.76
N ILE A 238 -1.68 17.81 0.75
CA ILE A 238 -1.73 16.49 0.12
C ILE A 238 -1.46 16.68 -1.37
N LEU A 239 -0.27 16.29 -1.81
CA LEU A 239 0.18 16.46 -3.20
C LEU A 239 0.33 15.10 -3.88
N VAL A 240 -0.15 14.99 -5.12
CA VAL A 240 0.01 13.79 -5.95
C VAL A 240 0.79 14.11 -7.21
N LYS A 241 1.93 13.44 -7.39
CA LYS A 241 2.87 13.68 -8.50
C LYS A 241 2.92 12.54 -9.51
N TRP A 242 3.26 12.85 -10.75
CA TRP A 242 3.55 11.89 -11.82
C TRP A 242 4.98 11.35 -11.75
N LYS A 243 5.27 10.31 -12.54
CA LYS A 243 6.59 9.68 -12.63
C LYS A 243 7.63 10.54 -13.37
N LYS A 244 7.20 11.45 -14.24
CA LYS A 244 8.09 12.31 -15.06
C LYS A 244 8.40 13.61 -14.32
N LEU A 245 9.57 13.67 -13.65
CA LEU A 245 10.18 14.88 -13.11
C LEU A 245 11.67 14.91 -13.46
N PHE A 246 12.00 14.70 -14.73
CA PHE A 246 13.37 14.90 -15.19
C PHE A 246 13.49 15.58 -16.57
N HIS A 247 12.45 16.27 -17.05
CA HIS A 247 12.59 17.01 -18.32
C HIS A 247 11.72 18.25 -18.39
N PHE A 248 11.74 19.15 -17.43
CA PHE A 248 11.22 20.51 -17.69
C PHE A 248 11.67 21.46 -16.57
N TRP A 249 12.93 21.84 -16.58
CA TRP A 249 13.46 23.10 -16.05
C TRP A 249 14.86 23.32 -16.64
N LEU A 250 14.90 23.44 -17.97
CA LEU A 250 15.95 24.13 -18.68
C LEU A 250 15.28 24.83 -19.86
N SER A 251 14.72 25.96 -19.60
CA SER A 251 14.58 27.08 -20.55
C SER A 251 13.85 28.22 -19.86
N PHE A 252 14.59 29.30 -19.77
CA PHE A 252 14.30 30.68 -19.38
C PHE A 252 14.15 30.97 -17.89
#